data_8403418c90a66092420553dee92305a3
#
_entry.id   8403418c90a66092420553dee92305a3
#
_cell.length_a   1.000
_cell.length_b   1.000
_cell.length_c   1.000
_cell.angle_alpha   90.00
_cell.angle_beta   90.00
_cell.angle_gamma   90.00
#
_symmetry.space_group_name_H-M   'P 1'
#
loop_
_entity.id
_entity.type
_entity.pdbx_description
1 polymer ?
#
loop_
_entity_poly.entity_id
_entity_poly.type
_entity_poly.pdbx_seq_one_letter_code
_entity_poly.pdbx_strand_id
1 'polypeptide(L)'
;SQIIPNRGAWLEYETDSNDIIWVRLDRARKLCLTALLRALGYETDDDIRNLLGNDKRLEATMAKDATVAEASKDRGGAVRTLREQALLIIYKKQKPDEPESVESATNMFKSLFYDPKRYDVMRVGRYKFNKKLSIATRINKHIIAEDIIDPRTGEVMFRAGQVIDLETARR
;
A
#
# COMPACT_ATOMS: atom_id res chain seq x y z
N SER A 1 11.00 -2.59 -4.58
CA SER A 1 11.00 -2.54 -3.10
C SER A 1 10.26 -3.75 -2.53
N GLN A 2 10.70 -4.23 -1.35
CA GLN A 2 10.10 -5.43 -0.74
C GLN A 2 9.87 -5.21 0.75
N ILE A 3 8.71 -5.63 1.25
CA ILE A 3 8.42 -5.74 2.68
C ILE A 3 8.37 -7.22 3.02
N ILE A 4 9.39 -7.68 3.75
CA ILE A 4 9.53 -9.07 4.15
C ILE A 4 9.31 -9.14 5.66
N PRO A 5 8.18 -9.70 6.14
CA PRO A 5 7.93 -9.88 7.56
C PRO A 5 8.86 -10.94 8.15
N ASN A 6 8.91 -11.01 9.49
CA ASN A 6 9.59 -12.10 10.17
C ASN A 6 8.92 -13.46 9.87
N ARG A 7 7.59 -13.45 9.87
CA ARG A 7 6.71 -14.55 9.43
C ARG A 7 5.45 -13.93 8.86
N GLY A 8 5.05 -14.32 7.64
CA GLY A 8 3.84 -13.83 6.99
C GLY A 8 4.01 -13.60 5.49
N ALA A 9 2.99 -13.05 4.87
CA ALA A 9 2.95 -12.76 3.45
C ALA A 9 3.94 -11.65 3.06
N TRP A 10 4.65 -11.86 1.97
CA TRP A 10 5.57 -10.86 1.42
C TRP A 10 4.79 -9.83 0.60
N LEU A 11 5.27 -8.59 0.63
CA LEU A 11 4.82 -7.51 -0.24
C LEU A 11 5.99 -7.05 -1.09
N GLU A 12 5.83 -7.16 -2.41
CA GLU A 12 6.85 -6.74 -3.37
C GLU A 12 6.24 -5.65 -4.27
N TYR A 13 6.95 -4.54 -4.41
CA TYR A 13 6.55 -3.41 -5.25
C TYR A 13 7.54 -3.24 -6.39
N GLU A 14 7.04 -3.13 -7.61
CA GLU A 14 7.83 -2.89 -8.80
C GLU A 14 7.17 -1.83 -9.69
N THR A 15 7.97 -1.05 -10.39
CA THR A 15 7.49 -0.13 -11.45
C THR A 15 7.94 -0.68 -12.79
N ASP A 16 7.03 -0.71 -13.76
CA ASP A 16 7.37 -1.15 -15.12
C ASP A 16 7.82 0.01 -16.02
N SER A 17 8.14 -0.30 -17.28
CA SER A 17 8.56 0.68 -18.28
C SER A 17 7.46 1.69 -18.66
N ASN A 18 6.22 1.46 -18.31
CA ASN A 18 5.08 2.35 -18.53
C ASN A 18 4.72 3.17 -17.30
N ASP A 19 5.62 3.24 -16.32
CA ASP A 19 5.41 3.92 -15.05
C ASP A 19 4.26 3.39 -14.18
N ILE A 20 3.79 2.17 -14.44
CA ILE A 20 2.74 1.53 -13.65
C ILE A 20 3.35 0.87 -12.43
N ILE A 21 2.79 1.15 -11.26
CA ILE A 21 3.22 0.56 -9.99
C ILE A 21 2.44 -0.74 -9.75
N TRP A 22 3.18 -1.83 -9.72
CA TRP A 22 2.66 -3.16 -9.47
C TRP A 22 2.98 -3.63 -8.05
N VAL A 23 2.09 -4.45 -7.50
CA VAL A 23 2.34 -5.14 -6.24
C VAL A 23 2.12 -6.65 -6.41
N ARG A 24 2.94 -7.44 -5.71
CA ARG A 24 2.75 -8.88 -5.54
C ARG A 24 2.52 -9.18 -4.08
N LEU A 25 1.49 -9.95 -3.81
CA LEU A 25 1.15 -10.44 -2.49
C LEU A 25 1.56 -11.90 -2.39
N ASP A 26 2.50 -12.19 -1.50
CA ASP A 26 2.97 -13.55 -1.21
C ASP A 26 3.33 -14.38 -2.46
N ARG A 27 4.12 -13.78 -3.37
CA ARG A 27 4.59 -14.40 -4.64
C ARG A 27 3.51 -14.70 -5.68
N ALA A 28 2.27 -14.25 -5.47
CA ALA A 28 1.21 -14.39 -6.46
C ALA A 28 1.42 -13.49 -7.69
N ARG A 29 0.52 -13.58 -8.66
CA ARG A 29 0.54 -12.73 -9.86
C ARG A 29 0.40 -11.26 -9.48
N LYS A 30 1.15 -10.39 -10.16
CA LYS A 30 1.12 -8.95 -9.93
C LYS A 30 -0.26 -8.35 -10.17
N LEU A 31 -0.59 -7.32 -9.40
CA LEU A 31 -1.80 -6.50 -9.53
C LEU A 31 -1.40 -5.02 -9.39
N CYS A 32 -2.28 -4.10 -9.82
CA CYS A 32 -2.04 -2.67 -9.66
C CYS A 32 -1.99 -2.32 -8.17
N LEU A 33 -1.08 -1.42 -7.77
CA LEU A 33 -1.00 -0.92 -6.38
C LEU A 33 -2.34 -0.35 -5.93
N THR A 34 -3.04 0.35 -6.80
CA THR A 34 -4.34 0.97 -6.51
C THR A 34 -5.40 -0.05 -6.11
N ALA A 35 -5.41 -1.25 -6.72
CA ALA A 35 -6.31 -2.33 -6.30
C ALA A 35 -6.02 -2.79 -4.86
N LEU A 36 -4.75 -2.83 -4.43
CA LEU A 36 -4.42 -3.11 -3.03
C LEU A 36 -4.92 -2.00 -2.10
N LEU A 37 -4.73 -0.73 -2.47
CA LEU A 37 -5.17 0.41 -1.67
C LEU A 37 -6.70 0.43 -1.52
N ARG A 38 -7.44 0.14 -2.59
CA ARG A 38 -8.91 0.01 -2.54
C ARG A 38 -9.35 -1.11 -1.60
N ALA A 39 -8.68 -2.26 -1.64
CA ALA A 39 -8.95 -3.37 -0.72
C ALA A 39 -8.68 -2.99 0.76
N LEU A 40 -7.74 -2.09 1.02
CA LEU A 40 -7.45 -1.54 2.34
C LEU A 40 -8.46 -0.49 2.81
N GLY A 41 -9.30 0.05 1.90
CA GLY A 41 -10.36 1.01 2.22
C GLY A 41 -10.21 2.40 1.60
N TYR A 42 -9.18 2.66 0.81
CA TYR A 42 -9.04 3.88 0.01
C TYR A 42 -9.74 3.66 -1.33
N GLU A 43 -11.06 3.78 -1.35
CA GLU A 43 -11.87 3.27 -2.45
C GLU A 43 -11.82 4.16 -3.70
N THR A 44 -11.88 5.48 -3.53
CA THR A 44 -11.90 6.43 -4.64
C THR A 44 -10.49 6.83 -5.09
N ASP A 45 -10.38 7.35 -6.31
CA ASP A 45 -9.13 7.90 -6.83
C ASP A 45 -8.66 9.10 -5.99
N ASP A 46 -9.62 9.90 -5.48
CA ASP A 46 -9.31 11.05 -4.62
C ASP A 46 -8.79 10.60 -3.25
N ASP A 47 -9.32 9.51 -2.67
CA ASP A 47 -8.76 8.95 -1.44
C ASP A 47 -7.30 8.53 -1.63
N ILE A 48 -7.00 7.92 -2.78
CA ILE A 48 -5.65 7.48 -3.11
C ILE A 48 -4.71 8.68 -3.34
N ARG A 49 -5.18 9.73 -4.03
CA ARG A 49 -4.41 10.98 -4.19
C ARG A 49 -4.17 11.70 -2.87
N ASN A 50 -5.17 11.74 -2.00
CA ASN A 50 -5.02 12.33 -0.66
C ASN A 50 -4.02 11.57 0.21
N LEU A 51 -3.91 10.25 0.03
CA LEU A 51 -2.96 9.42 0.77
C LEU A 51 -1.51 9.55 0.27
N LEU A 52 -1.31 9.53 -1.06
CA LEU A 52 0.02 9.40 -1.67
C LEU A 52 0.51 10.65 -2.41
N GLY A 53 -0.35 11.66 -2.56
CA GLY A 53 -0.07 12.84 -3.38
C GLY A 53 -0.28 12.59 -4.89
N ASN A 54 0.00 13.63 -5.67
CA ASN A 54 -0.14 13.59 -7.13
C ASN A 54 1.21 13.18 -7.76
N ASP A 55 1.31 11.93 -8.20
CA ASP A 55 2.46 11.39 -8.93
C ASP A 55 2.00 10.84 -10.28
N LYS A 56 2.79 11.09 -11.34
CA LYS A 56 2.47 10.61 -12.71
C LYS A 56 2.33 9.09 -12.78
N ARG A 57 3.13 8.36 -12.02
CA ARG A 57 3.08 6.90 -11.94
C ARG A 57 1.81 6.42 -11.26
N LEU A 58 1.33 7.17 -10.27
CA LEU A 58 0.06 6.87 -9.60
C LEU A 58 -1.10 7.04 -10.58
N GLU A 59 -1.13 8.13 -11.34
CA GLU A 59 -2.17 8.37 -12.37
C GLU A 59 -2.14 7.26 -13.46
N ALA A 60 -0.96 6.89 -13.96
CA ALA A 60 -0.83 5.78 -14.91
C ALA A 60 -1.31 4.45 -14.31
N THR A 61 -1.07 4.22 -13.01
CA THR A 61 -1.52 3.02 -12.30
C THR A 61 -3.03 3.00 -12.12
N MET A 62 -3.65 4.14 -11.77
CA MET A 62 -5.11 4.28 -11.66
C MET A 62 -5.79 4.05 -13.00
N ALA A 63 -5.27 4.61 -14.09
CA ALA A 63 -5.79 4.40 -15.44
C ALA A 63 -5.73 2.92 -15.88
N LYS A 64 -4.76 2.16 -15.37
CA LYS A 64 -4.62 0.71 -15.65
C LYS A 64 -5.43 -0.19 -14.72
N ASP A 65 -5.93 0.35 -13.61
CA ASP A 65 -6.66 -0.42 -12.61
C ASP A 65 -8.04 -0.83 -13.12
N ALA A 66 -8.25 -2.13 -13.27
CA ALA A 66 -9.51 -2.70 -13.72
C ALA A 66 -10.62 -2.68 -12.65
N THR A 67 -10.33 -2.29 -11.41
CA THR A 67 -11.27 -2.38 -10.29
C THR A 67 -12.54 -1.57 -10.55
N VAL A 68 -12.41 -0.35 -11.04
CA VAL A 68 -13.54 0.54 -11.33
C VAL A 68 -14.40 -0.02 -12.47
N ALA A 69 -13.77 -0.43 -13.57
CA ALA A 69 -14.45 -1.00 -14.73
C ALA A 69 -15.16 -2.33 -14.39
N GLU A 70 -14.55 -3.15 -13.56
CA GLU A 70 -15.14 -4.43 -13.12
C GLU A 70 -16.28 -4.22 -12.11
N ALA A 71 -16.21 -3.21 -11.23
CA ALA A 71 -17.26 -2.88 -10.29
C ALA A 71 -18.53 -2.35 -10.99
N SER A 72 -18.35 -1.68 -12.13
CA SER A 72 -19.45 -1.11 -12.92
C SER A 72 -20.18 -2.13 -13.81
N LYS A 73 -19.68 -3.36 -13.93
CA LYS A 73 -20.33 -4.41 -14.70
C LYS A 73 -21.58 -4.91 -13.99
N ASP A 74 -22.72 -4.85 -14.69
CA ASP A 74 -23.97 -5.44 -14.22
C ASP A 74 -23.81 -6.98 -14.12
N ARG A 75 -23.94 -7.50 -12.91
CA ARG A 75 -23.86 -8.94 -12.61
C ARG A 75 -25.15 -9.43 -11.95
N GLY A 76 -26.29 -9.05 -12.53
CA GLY A 76 -27.61 -9.52 -12.06
C GLY A 76 -28.09 -8.86 -10.76
N GLY A 77 -27.83 -7.55 -10.61
CA GLY A 77 -28.41 -6.73 -9.55
C GLY A 77 -27.59 -6.60 -8.25
N ALA A 78 -26.43 -7.25 -8.14
CA ALA A 78 -25.54 -7.05 -6.99
C ALA A 78 -24.54 -5.93 -7.28
N VAL A 79 -24.83 -4.72 -6.79
CA VAL A 79 -23.86 -3.61 -6.80
C VAL A 79 -22.79 -3.90 -5.77
N ARG A 80 -21.53 -4.00 -6.22
CA ARG A 80 -20.36 -4.18 -5.37
C ARG A 80 -19.66 -2.86 -5.12
N THR A 81 -19.15 -2.66 -3.91
CA THR A 81 -18.27 -1.53 -3.62
C THR A 81 -16.93 -1.71 -4.33
N LEU A 82 -16.18 -0.62 -4.52
CA LEU A 82 -14.84 -0.68 -5.10
C LEU A 82 -13.90 -1.54 -4.24
N ARG A 83 -14.07 -1.49 -2.92
CA ARG A 83 -13.33 -2.35 -1.98
C ARG A 83 -13.62 -3.82 -2.19
N GLU A 84 -14.90 -4.21 -2.28
CA GLU A 84 -15.30 -5.60 -2.50
C GLU A 84 -14.75 -6.12 -3.83
N GLN A 85 -14.82 -5.30 -4.87
CA GLN A 85 -14.28 -5.66 -6.18
C GLN A 85 -12.76 -5.81 -6.14
N ALA A 86 -12.05 -4.93 -5.45
CA ALA A 86 -10.61 -5.02 -5.27
C ALA A 86 -10.21 -6.30 -4.51
N LEU A 87 -10.94 -6.66 -3.44
CA LEU A 87 -10.75 -7.91 -2.71
C LEU A 87 -10.93 -9.13 -3.60
N LEU A 88 -11.93 -9.13 -4.48
CA LEU A 88 -12.16 -10.21 -5.44
C LEU A 88 -11.05 -10.32 -6.49
N ILE A 89 -10.53 -9.20 -6.98
CA ILE A 89 -9.37 -9.19 -7.89
C ILE A 89 -8.15 -9.82 -7.22
N ILE A 90 -7.89 -9.46 -5.94
CA ILE A 90 -6.80 -10.05 -5.16
C ILE A 90 -7.05 -11.55 -4.96
N TYR A 91 -8.27 -11.94 -4.59
CA TYR A 91 -8.65 -13.33 -4.37
C TYR A 91 -8.43 -14.19 -5.61
N LYS A 92 -8.86 -13.71 -6.77
CA LYS A 92 -8.68 -14.40 -8.06
C LYS A 92 -7.20 -14.57 -8.46
N LYS A 93 -6.33 -13.63 -8.03
CA LYS A 93 -4.88 -13.75 -8.25
C LYS A 93 -4.24 -14.80 -7.34
N GLN A 94 -4.75 -14.96 -6.13
CA GLN A 94 -4.26 -15.93 -5.15
C GLN A 94 -4.83 -17.34 -5.41
N LYS A 95 -6.12 -17.40 -5.78
CA LYS A 95 -6.88 -18.64 -5.94
C LYS A 95 -7.72 -18.61 -7.22
N PRO A 96 -7.08 -18.80 -8.37
CA PRO A 96 -7.75 -18.67 -9.68
C PRO A 96 -8.86 -19.68 -9.92
N ASP A 97 -8.79 -20.84 -9.29
CA ASP A 97 -9.69 -21.98 -9.51
C ASP A 97 -10.90 -21.99 -8.56
N GLU A 98 -10.93 -21.09 -7.56
CA GLU A 98 -12.05 -21.01 -6.62
C GLU A 98 -13.13 -20.02 -7.10
N PRO A 99 -14.42 -20.29 -6.79
CA PRO A 99 -15.52 -19.39 -7.14
C PRO A 99 -15.40 -18.06 -6.41
N GLU A 100 -15.85 -16.99 -7.07
CA GLU A 100 -15.80 -15.63 -6.50
C GLU A 100 -16.80 -15.49 -5.35
N SER A 101 -16.28 -15.18 -4.16
CA SER A 101 -17.06 -14.85 -2.97
C SER A 101 -16.40 -13.69 -2.22
N VAL A 102 -17.17 -12.62 -1.98
CA VAL A 102 -16.69 -11.45 -1.22
C VAL A 102 -16.29 -11.83 0.20
N GLU A 103 -17.05 -12.72 0.83
CA GLU A 103 -16.75 -13.21 2.18
C GLU A 103 -15.42 -13.99 2.20
N SER A 104 -15.24 -14.94 1.26
CA SER A 104 -14.01 -15.71 1.15
C SER A 104 -12.80 -14.82 0.84
N ALA A 105 -12.97 -13.84 -0.05
CA ALA A 105 -11.94 -12.86 -0.38
C ALA A 105 -11.53 -12.01 0.83
N THR A 106 -12.52 -11.54 1.59
CA THR A 106 -12.29 -10.76 2.81
C THR A 106 -11.57 -11.58 3.88
N ASN A 107 -12.01 -12.81 4.11
CA ASN A 107 -11.41 -13.71 5.09
C ASN A 107 -9.97 -14.09 4.69
N MET A 108 -9.73 -14.36 3.41
CA MET A 108 -8.38 -14.62 2.90
C MET A 108 -7.47 -13.40 3.11
N PHE A 109 -7.92 -12.20 2.73
CA PHE A 109 -7.13 -10.97 2.87
C PHE A 109 -6.80 -10.68 4.34
N LYS A 110 -7.79 -10.82 5.23
CA LYS A 110 -7.57 -10.70 6.68
C LYS A 110 -6.55 -11.72 7.19
N SER A 111 -6.65 -12.96 6.73
CA SER A 111 -5.74 -14.04 7.11
C SER A 111 -4.28 -13.78 6.67
N LEU A 112 -4.06 -13.11 5.53
CA LEU A 112 -2.71 -12.80 5.06
C LEU A 112 -1.97 -11.81 5.95
N PHE A 113 -2.66 -10.78 6.49
CA PHE A 113 -2.02 -9.64 7.13
C PHE A 113 -2.42 -9.40 8.58
N TYR A 114 -3.57 -9.92 9.02
CA TYR A 114 -4.16 -9.61 10.33
C TYR A 114 -4.33 -10.83 11.23
N ASP A 115 -4.07 -12.04 10.74
CA ASP A 115 -4.09 -13.25 11.56
C ASP A 115 -2.75 -13.39 12.31
N PRO A 116 -2.72 -13.29 13.66
CA PRO A 116 -1.50 -13.42 14.45
C PRO A 116 -0.79 -14.78 14.29
N LYS A 117 -1.53 -15.81 13.89
CA LYS A 117 -0.97 -17.14 13.64
C LYS A 117 -0.15 -17.18 12.36
N ARG A 118 -0.48 -16.36 11.38
CA ARG A 118 0.17 -16.31 10.07
C ARG A 118 1.12 -15.15 9.92
N TYR A 119 0.74 -13.96 10.42
CA TYR A 119 1.52 -12.74 10.30
C TYR A 119 2.09 -12.34 11.67
N ASP A 120 3.40 -12.19 11.75
CA ASP A 120 4.07 -11.85 13.02
C ASP A 120 3.92 -10.35 13.32
N VAL A 121 2.92 -10.04 14.15
CA VAL A 121 2.68 -8.70 14.72
C VAL A 121 3.21 -8.55 16.13
N MET A 122 3.93 -9.55 16.65
CA MET A 122 4.53 -9.54 17.98
C MET A 122 5.72 -8.58 18.06
N ARG A 123 6.24 -8.37 19.27
CA ARG A 123 7.31 -7.41 19.56
C ARG A 123 8.53 -7.55 18.65
N VAL A 124 8.95 -8.77 18.35
CA VAL A 124 10.10 -9.04 17.47
C VAL A 124 9.79 -8.68 16.02
N GLY A 125 8.62 -9.05 15.51
CA GLY A 125 8.18 -8.68 14.16
C GLY A 125 8.04 -7.17 14.00
N ARG A 126 7.42 -6.48 14.96
CA ARG A 126 7.32 -5.01 14.99
C ARG A 126 8.70 -4.33 15.03
N TYR A 127 9.63 -4.85 15.83
CA TYR A 127 10.99 -4.31 15.86
C TYR A 127 11.67 -4.40 14.50
N LYS A 128 11.55 -5.54 13.81
CA LYS A 128 12.11 -5.73 12.46
C LYS A 128 11.50 -4.76 11.46
N PHE A 129 10.18 -4.55 11.50
CA PHE A 129 9.52 -3.55 10.66
C PHE A 129 10.02 -2.14 10.97
N ASN A 130 10.00 -1.73 12.22
CA ASN A 130 10.44 -0.42 12.64
C ASN A 130 11.89 -0.14 12.22
N LYS A 131 12.79 -1.13 12.36
CA LYS A 131 14.17 -1.01 11.93
C LYS A 131 14.30 -0.80 10.41
N LYS A 132 13.49 -1.50 9.60
CA LYS A 132 13.55 -1.41 8.13
C LYS A 132 12.80 -0.18 7.57
N LEU A 133 11.68 0.20 8.19
CA LEU A 133 10.78 1.24 7.71
C LEU A 133 10.92 2.57 8.46
N SER A 134 11.85 2.67 9.42
CA SER A 134 12.10 3.91 10.17
C SER A 134 12.39 5.06 9.23
N ILE A 135 11.56 6.10 9.28
CA ILE A 135 11.72 7.34 8.52
C ILE A 135 13.08 7.95 8.79
N ALA A 136 13.49 8.04 10.06
CA ALA A 136 14.78 8.58 10.46
C ALA A 136 15.97 7.93 9.73
N THR A 137 15.94 6.60 9.58
CA THR A 137 16.99 5.87 8.86
C THR A 137 16.97 6.15 7.36
N ARG A 138 15.78 6.36 6.79
CA ARG A 138 15.60 6.59 5.36
C ARG A 138 15.97 8.00 4.93
N ILE A 139 15.67 9.01 5.76
CA ILE A 139 15.99 10.41 5.45
C ILE A 139 17.42 10.82 5.85
N ASN A 140 18.14 9.96 6.57
CA ASN A 140 19.53 10.21 6.95
C ASN A 140 20.41 10.50 5.72
N LYS A 141 21.14 11.62 5.76
CA LYS A 141 21.97 12.16 4.67
C LYS A 141 21.20 12.65 3.44
N HIS A 142 19.88 12.77 3.51
CA HIS A 142 19.09 13.42 2.47
C HIS A 142 18.94 14.92 2.72
N ILE A 143 18.67 15.65 1.66
CA ILE A 143 18.45 17.10 1.68
C ILE A 143 16.94 17.35 1.77
N ILE A 144 16.53 18.24 2.66
CA ILE A 144 15.13 18.65 2.79
C ILE A 144 14.73 19.51 1.58
N ALA A 145 13.62 19.15 0.93
CA ALA A 145 13.11 19.86 -0.24
C ALA A 145 12.34 21.13 0.12
N GLU A 146 11.61 21.12 1.25
CA GLU A 146 10.77 22.23 1.72
C GLU A 146 10.94 22.41 3.22
N ASP A 147 10.63 23.61 3.74
CA ASP A 147 10.68 23.87 5.17
C ASP A 147 9.70 22.97 5.93
N ILE A 148 10.18 22.30 6.97
CA ILE A 148 9.36 21.47 7.85
C ILE A 148 8.94 22.30 9.06
N ILE A 149 7.64 22.49 9.21
CA ILE A 149 7.03 23.31 10.25
C ILE A 149 6.34 22.40 11.28
N ASP A 150 6.55 22.65 12.57
CA ASP A 150 5.78 22.00 13.63
C ASP A 150 4.30 22.45 13.55
N PRO A 151 3.35 21.55 13.27
CA PRO A 151 1.94 21.91 13.12
C PRO A 151 1.29 22.44 14.41
N ARG A 152 1.91 22.24 15.57
CA ARG A 152 1.39 22.71 16.86
C ARG A 152 1.89 24.09 17.23
N THR A 153 3.15 24.39 16.91
CA THR A 153 3.79 25.67 17.31
C THR A 153 3.91 26.65 16.15
N GLY A 154 3.87 26.18 14.91
CA GLY A 154 4.12 26.98 13.72
C GLY A 154 5.61 27.31 13.51
N GLU A 155 6.50 26.76 14.34
CA GLU A 155 7.95 27.00 14.22
C GLU A 155 8.56 26.15 13.11
N VAL A 156 9.53 26.73 12.39
CA VAL A 156 10.31 26.00 11.38
C VAL A 156 11.30 25.10 12.09
N MET A 157 11.07 23.81 12.05
CA MET A 157 11.97 22.78 12.61
C MET A 157 13.23 22.60 11.76
N PHE A 158 13.06 22.49 10.46
CA PHE A 158 14.14 22.30 9.48
C PHE A 158 13.87 23.13 8.23
N ARG A 159 14.94 23.68 7.64
CA ARG A 159 14.83 24.51 6.43
C ARG A 159 15.13 23.70 5.17
N ALA A 160 14.52 24.09 4.07
CA ALA A 160 14.85 23.60 2.73
C ALA A 160 16.35 23.72 2.47
N GLY A 161 16.93 22.71 1.81
CA GLY A 161 18.36 22.65 1.51
C GLY A 161 19.24 22.14 2.66
N GLN A 162 18.70 21.92 3.86
CA GLN A 162 19.45 21.35 4.98
C GLN A 162 19.65 19.85 4.81
N VAL A 163 20.87 19.35 5.09
CA VAL A 163 21.15 17.92 5.18
C VAL A 163 20.77 17.41 6.56
N ILE A 164 19.99 16.34 6.62
CA ILE A 164 19.60 15.72 7.88
C ILE A 164 20.57 14.59 8.23
N ASP A 165 21.14 14.62 9.43
CA ASP A 165 21.83 13.49 10.02
C ASP A 165 20.88 12.58 10.81
N LEU A 166 21.37 11.42 11.25
CA LEU A 166 20.54 10.44 11.95
C LEU A 166 20.04 10.92 13.32
N GLU A 167 20.79 11.76 14.01
CA GLU A 167 20.41 12.29 15.30
C GLU A 167 19.28 13.29 15.16
N THR A 168 19.42 14.22 14.24
CA THR A 168 18.42 15.21 13.86
C THR A 168 17.13 14.56 13.35
N ALA A 169 17.25 13.49 12.54
CA ALA A 169 16.11 12.76 12.00
C ALA A 169 15.28 11.99 13.06
N ARG A 170 15.81 11.82 14.27
CA ARG A 170 15.11 11.13 15.38
C ARG A 170 14.33 12.08 16.30
N ARG A 171 14.52 13.36 16.14
CA ARG A 171 13.78 14.42 16.85
C ARG A 171 12.44 14.67 16.20
#